data_5906258ebe334c070fc07599195379e8
#
_entry.id   5906258ebe334c070fc07599195379e8
#
_cell.length_a   1.000
_cell.length_b   1.000
_cell.length_c   1.000
_cell.angle_alpha   90.00
_cell.angle_beta   90.00
_cell.angle_gamma   90.00
#
_symmetry.space_group_name_H-M   'P 1'
#
loop_
_entity.id
_entity.type
_entity.pdbx_description
1 polymer ?
#
loop_
_entity_poly.entity_id
_entity_poly.type
_entity_poly.pdbx_seq_one_letter_code
_entity_poly.pdbx_strand_id
1 'polypeptide(L)'
;MLLSTILLQVAGAAIWGKVAGALGAAIAALAAAWGIGKIGQSAMEAIARQPETSGDIRTAMLIIGALVEGACLFAIIACLMAIVM
;
A
#
# COMPACT_ATOMS: atom_id res chain seq x y z
N MET A 1 -16.39 -1.76 39.58
CA MET A 1 -15.60 -0.54 39.29
C MET A 1 -14.26 -0.86 38.60
N LEU A 2 -13.41 -1.66 39.28
CA LEU A 2 -12.11 -1.99 38.71
C LEU A 2 -12.23 -2.76 37.38
N LEU A 3 -13.10 -3.76 37.33
CA LEU A 3 -13.31 -4.55 36.12
C LEU A 3 -13.80 -3.70 34.96
N SER A 4 -14.77 -2.81 35.20
CA SER A 4 -15.28 -1.93 34.16
C SER A 4 -14.23 -0.95 33.68
N THR A 5 -13.35 -0.48 34.56
CA THR A 5 -12.24 0.40 34.20
C THR A 5 -11.24 -0.34 33.29
N ILE A 6 -10.92 -1.58 33.61
CA ILE A 6 -10.02 -2.42 32.82
C ILE A 6 -10.64 -2.67 31.43
N LEU A 7 -11.92 -2.99 31.37
CA LEU A 7 -12.63 -3.24 30.11
C LEU A 7 -12.62 -1.98 29.21
N LEU A 8 -12.82 -0.81 29.80
CA LEU A 8 -12.77 0.44 29.05
C LEU A 8 -11.37 0.73 28.49
N GLN A 9 -10.33 0.44 29.25
CA GLN A 9 -8.95 0.60 28.78
C GLN A 9 -8.63 -0.34 27.64
N VAL A 10 -9.04 -1.59 27.71
CA VAL A 10 -8.85 -2.58 26.65
C VAL A 10 -9.58 -2.15 25.38
N ALA A 11 -10.84 -1.70 25.50
CA ALA A 11 -11.62 -1.22 24.39
C ALA A 11 -10.97 0.01 23.74
N GLY A 12 -10.43 0.93 24.54
CA GLY A 12 -9.72 2.11 24.03
C GLY A 12 -8.45 1.73 23.26
N ALA A 13 -7.68 0.76 23.80
CA ALA A 13 -6.48 0.27 23.11
C ALA A 13 -6.84 -0.41 21.79
N ALA A 14 -7.93 -1.18 21.75
CA ALA A 14 -8.38 -1.82 20.51
C ALA A 14 -8.78 -0.80 19.44
N ILE A 15 -9.41 0.29 19.83
CA ILE A 15 -9.76 1.37 18.91
C ILE A 15 -8.51 1.99 18.27
N TRP A 16 -7.49 2.24 19.07
CA TRP A 16 -6.24 2.80 18.54
C TRP A 16 -5.56 1.85 17.56
N GLY A 17 -5.60 0.54 17.80
CA GLY A 17 -5.09 -0.45 16.87
C GLY A 17 -5.83 -0.42 15.55
N LYS A 18 -7.15 -0.27 15.56
CA LYS A 18 -7.95 -0.16 14.34
C LYS A 18 -7.65 1.12 13.58
N VAL A 19 -7.51 2.24 14.27
CA VAL A 19 -7.14 3.52 13.65
C VAL A 19 -5.76 3.41 12.99
N ALA A 20 -4.79 2.85 13.70
CA ALA A 20 -3.43 2.67 13.17
C ALA A 20 -3.43 1.77 11.94
N GLY A 21 -4.20 0.68 11.96
CA GLY A 21 -4.34 -0.21 10.80
C GLY A 21 -4.94 0.49 9.60
N ALA A 22 -6.00 1.26 9.80
CA ALA A 22 -6.65 2.01 8.72
C ALA A 22 -5.71 3.05 8.11
N LEU A 23 -4.98 3.79 8.97
CA LEU A 23 -4.01 4.78 8.50
C LEU A 23 -2.85 4.10 7.76
N GLY A 24 -2.36 2.98 8.28
CA GLY A 24 -1.31 2.21 7.63
C GLY A 24 -1.72 1.73 6.25
N ALA A 25 -2.93 1.23 6.10
CA ALA A 25 -3.46 0.80 4.81
C ALA A 25 -3.57 1.98 3.83
N ALA A 26 -4.03 3.12 4.30
CA ALA A 26 -4.13 4.33 3.48
C ALA A 26 -2.74 4.80 3.01
N ILE A 27 -1.75 4.77 3.90
CA ILE A 27 -0.38 5.15 3.55
C ILE A 27 0.22 4.16 2.55
N ALA A 28 -0.02 2.85 2.73
CA ALA A 28 0.43 1.83 1.79
C ALA A 28 -0.18 2.02 0.41
N ALA A 29 -1.48 2.34 0.35
CA ALA A 29 -2.17 2.62 -0.92
C ALA A 29 -1.60 3.86 -1.59
N LEU A 30 -1.33 4.91 -0.83
CA LEU A 30 -0.71 6.12 -1.34
C LEU A 30 0.69 5.84 -1.88
N ALA A 31 1.48 5.05 -1.16
CA ALA A 31 2.83 4.67 -1.58
C ALA A 31 2.80 3.87 -2.88
N ALA A 32 1.85 2.94 -3.02
CA ALA A 32 1.66 2.16 -4.25
C ALA A 32 1.32 3.07 -5.43
N ALA A 33 0.37 3.98 -5.23
CA ALA A 33 -0.06 4.92 -6.27
C ALA A 33 1.09 5.83 -6.70
N TRP A 34 1.87 6.32 -5.75
CA TRP A 34 3.03 7.15 -6.03
C TRP A 34 4.08 6.38 -6.82
N GLY A 35 4.43 5.16 -6.37
CA GLY A 35 5.44 4.34 -7.02
C GLY A 35 5.05 3.95 -8.44
N ILE A 36 3.82 3.48 -8.61
CA ILE A 36 3.31 3.08 -9.93
C ILE A 36 3.20 4.29 -10.85
N GLY A 37 2.76 5.44 -10.32
CA GLY A 37 2.70 6.68 -11.08
C GLY A 37 4.08 7.11 -11.61
N LYS A 38 5.11 7.01 -10.77
CA LYS A 38 6.48 7.32 -11.18
C LYS A 38 6.99 6.36 -12.25
N ILE A 39 6.73 5.08 -12.08
CA ILE A 39 7.11 4.05 -13.06
C ILE A 39 6.42 4.32 -14.38
N GLY A 40 5.12 4.57 -14.36
CA GLY A 40 4.34 4.84 -15.55
C GLY A 40 4.81 6.09 -16.28
N GLN A 41 5.05 7.17 -15.55
CA GLN A 41 5.53 8.41 -16.15
C GLN A 41 6.88 8.20 -16.83
N SER A 42 7.83 7.56 -16.14
CA SER A 42 9.15 7.29 -16.70
C SER A 42 9.06 6.40 -17.92
N ALA A 43 8.20 5.38 -17.89
CA ALA A 43 8.02 4.46 -19.01
C ALA A 43 7.45 5.19 -20.22
N MET A 44 6.45 6.05 -20.02
CA MET A 44 5.84 6.81 -21.13
C MET A 44 6.86 7.74 -21.76
N GLU A 45 7.68 8.42 -20.96
CA GLU A 45 8.73 9.29 -21.47
C GLU A 45 9.78 8.51 -22.25
N ALA A 46 10.16 7.32 -21.77
CA ALA A 46 11.12 6.47 -22.45
C ALA A 46 10.58 5.96 -23.79
N ILE A 47 9.30 5.57 -23.85
CA ILE A 47 8.66 5.14 -25.08
C ILE A 47 8.61 6.29 -26.09
N ALA A 48 8.36 7.50 -25.62
CA ALA A 48 8.33 8.68 -26.48
C ALA A 48 9.70 8.95 -27.11
N ARG A 49 10.78 8.67 -26.38
CA ARG A 49 12.16 8.87 -26.90
C ARG A 49 12.61 7.72 -27.78
N GLN A 50 12.20 6.50 -27.47
CA GLN A 50 12.64 5.28 -28.17
C GLN A 50 11.43 4.40 -28.49
N PRO A 51 10.60 4.80 -29.47
CA PRO A 51 9.39 4.02 -29.80
C PRO A 51 9.70 2.59 -30.23
N GLU A 52 10.87 2.34 -30.79
CA GLU A 52 11.30 1.03 -31.27
C GLU A 52 11.50 0.02 -30.13
N THR A 53 11.70 0.50 -28.90
CA THR A 53 11.86 -0.35 -27.73
C THR A 53 10.60 -0.38 -26.84
N SER A 54 9.48 0.10 -27.34
CA SER A 54 8.25 0.23 -26.55
C SER A 54 7.79 -1.08 -25.92
N GLY A 55 7.96 -2.21 -26.61
CA GLY A 55 7.60 -3.51 -26.09
C GLY A 55 8.41 -3.91 -24.86
N ASP A 56 9.72 -3.69 -24.91
CA ASP A 56 10.60 -4.00 -23.79
C ASP A 56 10.33 -3.09 -22.59
N ILE A 57 10.11 -1.82 -22.84
CA ILE A 57 9.81 -0.83 -21.79
C ILE A 57 8.47 -1.18 -21.13
N ARG A 58 7.47 -1.52 -21.92
CA ARG A 58 6.15 -1.93 -21.39
C ARG A 58 6.27 -3.17 -20.52
N THR A 59 7.03 -4.17 -20.95
CA THR A 59 7.23 -5.39 -20.19
C THR A 59 7.93 -5.10 -18.86
N ALA A 60 9.01 -4.31 -18.88
CA ALA A 60 9.73 -3.92 -17.68
C ALA A 60 8.82 -3.14 -16.71
N MET A 61 8.03 -2.21 -17.24
CA MET A 61 7.07 -1.43 -16.45
C MET A 61 6.07 -2.32 -15.74
N LEU A 62 5.50 -3.29 -16.46
CA LEU A 62 4.50 -4.20 -15.89
C LEU A 62 5.10 -5.07 -14.78
N ILE A 63 6.31 -5.57 -14.97
CA ILE A 63 6.99 -6.42 -13.97
C ILE A 63 7.26 -5.60 -12.70
N ILE A 64 7.84 -4.42 -12.83
CA ILE A 64 8.17 -3.57 -11.68
C ILE A 64 6.90 -3.08 -11.01
N GLY A 65 5.90 -2.67 -11.79
CA GLY A 65 4.61 -2.25 -11.26
C GLY A 65 3.93 -3.35 -10.46
N ALA A 66 3.97 -4.58 -10.96
CA ALA A 66 3.40 -5.72 -10.26
C ALA A 66 4.13 -6.01 -8.94
N LEU A 67 5.46 -5.85 -8.90
CA LEU A 67 6.24 -6.03 -7.68
C LEU A 67 5.89 -4.98 -6.62
N VAL A 68 5.76 -3.72 -7.04
CA VAL A 68 5.35 -2.62 -6.14
C VAL A 68 3.94 -2.88 -5.61
N GLU A 69 3.02 -3.24 -6.49
CA GLU A 69 1.64 -3.54 -6.11
C GLU A 69 1.58 -4.70 -5.13
N GLY A 70 2.31 -5.78 -5.41
CA GLY A 70 2.35 -6.96 -4.55
C GLY A 70 2.84 -6.62 -3.15
N ALA A 71 3.94 -5.88 -3.03
CA ALA A 71 4.49 -5.47 -1.74
C ALA A 71 3.48 -4.62 -0.96
N CYS A 72 2.82 -3.67 -1.64
CA CYS A 72 1.85 -2.81 -1.00
C CYS A 72 0.58 -3.56 -0.61
N LEU A 73 0.15 -4.55 -1.39
CA LEU A 73 -0.99 -5.40 -1.05
C LEU A 73 -0.71 -6.21 0.22
N PHE A 74 0.50 -6.76 0.38
CA PHE A 74 0.87 -7.43 1.62
C PHE A 74 0.83 -6.48 2.81
N ALA A 75 1.28 -5.25 2.64
CA ALA A 75 1.21 -4.25 3.71
C ALA A 75 -0.25 -3.93 4.07
N ILE A 76 -1.11 -3.80 3.09
CA ILE A 76 -2.53 -3.55 3.31
C ILE A 76 -3.19 -4.73 4.02
N ILE A 77 -2.84 -5.96 3.66
CA ILE A 77 -3.35 -7.16 4.32
C ILE A 77 -2.91 -7.19 5.78
N ALA A 78 -1.65 -6.87 6.06
CA ALA A 78 -1.16 -6.79 7.44
C ALA A 78 -1.95 -5.76 8.25
N CYS A 79 -2.23 -4.60 7.66
CA CYS A 79 -3.04 -3.56 8.29
C CYS A 79 -4.48 -4.01 8.51
N LEU A 80 -5.06 -4.73 7.55
CA LEU A 80 -6.40 -5.29 7.69
C LEU A 80 -6.45 -6.29 8.85
N MET A 81 -5.45 -7.13 8.99
CA MET A 81 -5.37 -8.06 10.11
C MET A 81 -5.32 -7.32 11.44
N ALA A 82 -4.61 -6.20 11.51
CA ALA A 82 -4.57 -5.37 12.71
C ALA A 82 -5.96 -4.79 13.06
N ILE A 83 -6.78 -4.51 12.05
CA ILE A 83 -8.13 -3.98 12.25
C ILE A 83 -9.09 -5.06 12.75
N VAL A 84 -9.03 -6.27 12.18
CA VAL A 84 -10.00 -7.32 12.48
C VAL A 84 -9.59 -8.20 13.65
N MET A 85 -8.34 -8.23 14.02
CA MET A 85 -7.84 -8.99 15.15
C MET A 85 -7.68 -8.10 16.38
#